data_143368cb28af9ac3cfbd16c45e27ff7b
#
_entry.id   143368cb28af9ac3cfbd16c45e27ff7b
#
_cell.length_a   1.000
_cell.length_b   1.000
_cell.length_c   1.000
_cell.angle_alpha   90.00
_cell.angle_beta   90.00
_cell.angle_gamma   90.00
#
_symmetry.space_group_name_H-M   'P 1'
#
loop_
_entity.id
_entity.type
_entity.pdbx_description
1 polymer ?
#
loop_
_entity_poly.entity_id
_entity_poly.type
_entity_poly.pdbx_seq_one_letter_code
_entity_poly.pdbx_strand_id
1 'polypeptide(L)'
;MYTGADVKVEGERLSNKKEKAIREAMEALARPLPNKRILGIPFKLMMYNLAGDSVKERSIGGWIRRKFGEPPVLLSSVSIDRNNAVLQSDLQNQGYFQAEVAGDTIVKGKKARAEYTIKPGDQYTINHVDFGSDSSALQTAIDQCAGKTLLKNDDPIDLGVIKAERERIDAYLKENGFYY
;
A
#
# COMPACT_ATOMS: atom_id res chain seq x y z
N MET A 1 23.78 -2.73 -1.33
CA MET A 1 22.84 -2.17 -0.33
C MET A 1 21.64 -1.57 -1.04
N TYR A 2 20.46 -1.95 -0.63
CA TYR A 2 19.21 -1.40 -1.17
C TYR A 2 18.92 0.00 -0.60
N THR A 3 18.54 0.94 -1.45
CA THR A 3 18.34 2.35 -1.07
C THR A 3 16.89 2.81 -1.14
N GLY A 4 15.98 1.94 -1.59
CA GLY A 4 14.54 2.21 -1.65
C GLY A 4 13.94 1.93 -3.01
N ALA A 5 12.64 2.12 -3.09
CA ALA A 5 11.87 2.14 -4.32
C ALA A 5 11.76 3.56 -4.86
N ASP A 6 11.67 3.68 -6.16
CA ASP A 6 11.38 4.90 -6.91
C ASP A 6 10.20 4.58 -7.82
N VAL A 7 9.18 5.41 -7.82
CA VAL A 7 7.95 5.16 -8.59
C VAL A 7 7.75 6.26 -9.61
N LYS A 8 7.60 5.84 -10.87
CA LYS A 8 7.19 6.70 -11.98
C LYS A 8 5.73 6.39 -12.33
N VAL A 9 4.93 7.42 -12.41
CA VAL A 9 3.53 7.30 -12.82
C VAL A 9 3.39 7.88 -14.22
N GLU A 10 2.90 7.10 -15.16
CA GLU A 10 2.67 7.49 -16.54
C GLU A 10 1.16 7.51 -16.82
N GLY A 11 0.59 8.70 -17.06
CA GLY A 11 -0.84 8.83 -17.36
C GLY A 11 -1.16 10.20 -17.95
N GLU A 12 -1.69 10.22 -19.17
CA GLU A 12 -1.98 11.47 -19.90
C GLU A 12 -3.10 12.32 -19.28
N ARG A 13 -3.97 11.73 -18.44
CA ARG A 13 -5.16 12.37 -17.88
C ARG A 13 -5.10 12.58 -16.37
N LEU A 14 -3.97 12.30 -15.74
CA LEU A 14 -3.82 12.49 -14.31
C LEU A 14 -3.45 13.94 -13.97
N SER A 15 -4.12 14.50 -12.96
CA SER A 15 -3.66 15.77 -12.40
C SER A 15 -2.37 15.54 -11.62
N ASN A 16 -1.49 16.55 -11.56
CA ASN A 16 -0.22 16.49 -10.80
C ASN A 16 -0.44 16.07 -9.33
N LYS A 17 -1.57 16.44 -8.74
CA LYS A 17 -1.94 16.07 -7.38
C LYS A 17 -2.22 14.57 -7.25
N LYS A 18 -2.99 14.00 -8.18
CA LYS A 18 -3.30 12.55 -8.21
C LYS A 18 -2.04 11.74 -8.49
N GLU A 19 -1.25 12.16 -9.48
CA GLU A 19 0.03 11.51 -9.80
C GLU A 19 0.95 11.44 -8.57
N LYS A 20 1.11 12.57 -7.86
CA LYS A 20 1.91 12.63 -6.64
C LYS A 20 1.37 11.71 -5.54
N ALA A 21 0.05 11.69 -5.35
CA ALA A 21 -0.59 10.84 -4.34
C ALA A 21 -0.38 9.35 -4.64
N ILE A 22 -0.57 8.92 -5.90
CA ILE A 22 -0.31 7.55 -6.32
C ILE A 22 1.16 7.20 -6.08
N ARG A 23 2.09 8.03 -6.53
CA ARG A 23 3.52 7.80 -6.35
C ARG A 23 3.89 7.60 -4.89
N GLU A 24 3.51 8.52 -4.00
CA GLU A 24 3.82 8.45 -2.57
C GLU A 24 3.20 7.22 -1.90
N ALA A 25 1.98 6.86 -2.25
CA ALA A 25 1.32 5.66 -1.74
C ALA A 25 2.04 4.38 -2.19
N MET A 26 2.41 4.29 -3.46
CA MET A 26 3.09 3.12 -4.02
C MET A 26 4.52 2.97 -3.49
N GLU A 27 5.27 4.07 -3.32
CA GLU A 27 6.59 4.04 -2.68
C GLU A 27 6.50 3.56 -1.22
N ALA A 28 5.46 3.98 -0.50
CA ALA A 28 5.21 3.54 0.87
C ALA A 28 4.81 2.05 0.96
N LEU A 29 4.23 1.49 -0.10
CA LEU A 29 3.78 0.10 -0.15
C LEU A 29 4.89 -0.87 -0.56
N ALA A 30 5.82 -0.46 -1.40
CA ALA A 30 6.91 -1.30 -1.91
C ALA A 30 7.79 -1.85 -0.77
N ARG A 31 8.09 -3.14 -0.81
CA ARG A 31 8.87 -3.85 0.23
C ARG A 31 10.13 -4.51 -0.35
N PRO A 32 11.19 -4.65 0.45
CA PRO A 32 11.37 -4.10 1.80
C PRO A 32 11.57 -2.58 1.80
N LEU A 33 11.26 -1.93 2.93
CA LEU A 33 11.64 -0.52 3.09
C LEU A 33 13.16 -0.41 3.26
N PRO A 34 13.80 0.65 2.74
CA PRO A 34 15.22 0.89 2.97
C PRO A 34 15.52 1.19 4.44
N ASN A 35 16.78 1.06 4.82
CA ASN A 35 17.21 1.44 6.16
C ASN A 35 16.80 2.89 6.50
N LYS A 36 16.20 3.09 7.66
CA LYS A 36 15.71 4.39 8.11
C LYS A 36 16.85 5.42 8.18
N ARG A 37 16.57 6.62 7.66
CA ARG A 37 17.50 7.75 7.75
C ARG A 37 16.96 8.79 8.72
N ILE A 38 17.84 9.33 9.56
CA ILE A 38 17.58 10.45 10.46
C ILE A 38 18.43 11.60 9.95
N LEU A 39 17.82 12.74 9.58
CA LEU A 39 18.51 13.88 8.96
C LEU A 39 19.38 13.47 7.74
N GLY A 40 18.86 12.56 6.91
CA GLY A 40 19.56 12.06 5.72
C GLY A 40 20.63 11.00 5.97
N ILE A 41 20.98 10.74 7.24
CA ILE A 41 22.05 9.80 7.63
C ILE A 41 21.41 8.48 8.10
N PRO A 42 21.81 7.31 7.56
CA PRO A 42 21.35 6.01 8.03
C PRO A 42 22.07 5.63 9.34
N PHE A 43 21.75 6.33 10.43
CA PHE A 43 22.45 6.24 11.71
C PHE A 43 22.55 4.81 12.24
N LYS A 44 21.46 4.05 12.20
CA LYS A 44 21.45 2.66 12.68
C LYS A 44 22.34 1.74 11.85
N LEU A 45 22.35 1.95 10.52
CA LEU A 45 23.26 1.23 9.63
C LEU A 45 24.72 1.60 9.90
N MET A 46 24.99 2.89 10.17
CA MET A 46 26.32 3.34 10.53
C MET A 46 26.79 2.68 11.83
N MET A 47 25.93 2.60 12.86
CA MET A 47 26.22 1.89 14.11
C MET A 47 26.48 0.39 13.88
N TYR A 48 25.74 -0.23 12.96
CA TYR A 48 25.96 -1.61 12.58
C TYR A 48 27.34 -1.82 11.94
N ASN A 49 27.75 -0.94 11.03
CA ASN A 49 29.02 -1.03 10.31
C ASN A 49 30.22 -0.60 11.16
N LEU A 50 30.04 0.32 12.13
CA LEU A 50 31.11 0.79 13.03
C LEU A 50 31.72 -0.35 13.85
N ALA A 51 30.92 -1.35 14.17
CA ALA A 51 31.37 -2.51 14.91
C ALA A 51 32.28 -3.48 14.10
N GLY A 52 32.35 -3.33 12.74
CA GLY A 52 33.12 -4.20 11.85
C GLY A 52 32.58 -5.62 11.70
N ASP A 53 33.13 -6.38 10.75
CA ASP A 53 32.64 -7.74 10.45
C ASP A 53 33.17 -8.82 11.43
N SER A 54 34.23 -8.53 12.19
CA SER A 54 34.92 -9.48 13.06
C SER A 54 34.66 -9.26 14.56
N VAL A 55 33.52 -8.68 14.93
CA VAL A 55 33.25 -8.33 16.33
C VAL A 55 32.80 -9.54 17.10
N LYS A 56 33.62 -9.89 18.16
CA LYS A 56 33.23 -10.92 19.14
C LYS A 56 31.89 -10.50 19.79
N GLU A 57 30.94 -11.44 19.88
CA GLU A 57 29.58 -11.19 20.42
C GLU A 57 29.57 -10.53 21.83
N ARG A 58 30.58 -10.75 22.63
CA ARG A 58 30.71 -10.22 23.99
C ARG A 58 31.51 -8.89 24.10
N SER A 59 31.86 -8.27 22.97
CA SER A 59 32.56 -6.98 22.95
C SER A 59 31.58 -5.80 23.05
N ILE A 60 32.08 -4.63 23.45
CA ILE A 60 31.31 -3.37 23.45
C ILE A 60 30.76 -3.06 22.06
N GLY A 61 31.56 -3.29 21.02
CA GLY A 61 31.12 -3.16 19.62
C GLY A 61 29.96 -4.10 19.28
N GLY A 62 30.02 -5.38 19.69
CA GLY A 62 28.93 -6.33 19.50
C GLY A 62 27.65 -5.94 20.23
N TRP A 63 27.78 -5.34 21.44
CA TRP A 63 26.63 -4.80 22.16
C TRP A 63 25.97 -3.63 21.43
N ILE A 64 26.77 -2.66 20.95
CA ILE A 64 26.28 -1.50 20.15
C ILE A 64 25.56 -1.98 18.89
N ARG A 65 26.15 -2.95 18.16
CA ARG A 65 25.58 -3.52 16.94
C ARG A 65 24.21 -4.16 17.20
N ARG A 66 24.07 -4.91 18.29
CA ARG A 66 22.80 -5.57 18.63
C ARG A 66 21.75 -4.61 19.13
N LYS A 67 22.14 -3.59 19.93
CA LYS A 67 21.19 -2.68 20.57
C LYS A 67 20.76 -1.52 19.68
N PHE A 68 21.66 -1.01 18.85
CA PHE A 68 21.44 0.20 18.04
C PHE A 68 21.66 -0.02 16.54
N GLY A 69 22.28 -1.13 16.14
CA GLY A 69 22.57 -1.41 14.75
C GLY A 69 21.37 -1.99 14.01
N GLU A 70 21.23 -1.65 12.74
CA GLU A 70 20.29 -2.25 11.79
C GLU A 70 21.09 -2.76 10.60
N PRO A 71 20.98 -4.07 10.24
CA PRO A 71 21.73 -4.62 9.12
C PRO A 71 21.33 -3.94 7.81
N PRO A 72 22.22 -3.90 6.81
CA PRO A 72 21.89 -3.36 5.50
C PRO A 72 20.79 -4.17 4.83
N VAL A 73 19.77 -3.50 4.32
CA VAL A 73 18.79 -4.14 3.45
C VAL A 73 19.49 -4.46 2.12
N LEU A 74 19.41 -5.72 1.71
CA LEU A 74 20.07 -6.20 0.48
C LEU A 74 19.08 -6.21 -0.69
N LEU A 75 19.59 -6.05 -1.91
CA LEU A 75 18.78 -6.19 -3.12
C LEU A 75 18.17 -7.58 -3.25
N SER A 76 18.87 -8.61 -2.80
CA SER A 76 18.39 -10.00 -2.82
C SER A 76 17.11 -10.24 -1.99
N SER A 77 16.77 -9.32 -1.09
CA SER A 77 15.51 -9.37 -0.33
C SER A 77 14.34 -8.67 -1.04
N VAL A 78 14.58 -8.03 -2.19
CA VAL A 78 13.56 -7.37 -2.99
C VAL A 78 12.98 -8.36 -3.98
N SER A 79 11.67 -8.62 -3.91
CA SER A 79 10.96 -9.38 -4.92
C SER A 79 10.18 -8.40 -5.81
N ILE A 80 10.66 -8.17 -7.01
CA ILE A 80 10.04 -7.25 -7.98
C ILE A 80 8.65 -7.76 -8.35
N ASP A 81 8.50 -9.03 -8.69
CA ASP A 81 7.21 -9.62 -9.10
C ASP A 81 6.16 -9.51 -7.99
N ARG A 82 6.56 -9.78 -6.73
CA ARG A 82 5.65 -9.65 -5.60
C ARG A 82 5.23 -8.19 -5.39
N ASN A 83 6.15 -7.26 -5.50
CA ASN A 83 5.83 -5.84 -5.40
C ASN A 83 4.92 -5.41 -6.55
N ASN A 84 5.20 -5.80 -7.80
CA ASN A 84 4.32 -5.51 -8.94
C ASN A 84 2.89 -5.95 -8.66
N ALA A 85 2.70 -7.19 -8.20
CA ALA A 85 1.38 -7.72 -7.89
C ALA A 85 0.68 -6.94 -6.75
N VAL A 86 1.40 -6.59 -5.69
CA VAL A 86 0.86 -5.81 -4.56
C VAL A 86 0.47 -4.40 -4.99
N LEU A 87 1.34 -3.70 -5.72
CA LEU A 87 1.09 -2.34 -6.19
C LEU A 87 -0.10 -2.31 -7.18
N GLN A 88 -0.16 -3.28 -8.09
CA GLN A 88 -1.27 -3.41 -9.04
C GLN A 88 -2.59 -3.71 -8.33
N SER A 89 -2.59 -4.62 -7.36
CA SER A 89 -3.78 -4.95 -6.58
C SER A 89 -4.29 -3.76 -5.76
N ASP A 90 -3.39 -2.96 -5.19
CA ASP A 90 -3.78 -1.75 -4.44
C ASP A 90 -4.44 -0.72 -5.35
N LEU A 91 -3.90 -0.49 -6.56
CA LEU A 91 -4.51 0.39 -7.56
C LEU A 91 -5.88 -0.12 -8.02
N GLN A 92 -6.03 -1.43 -8.25
CA GLN A 92 -7.32 -2.05 -8.57
C GLN A 92 -8.34 -1.87 -7.45
N ASN A 93 -7.91 -1.97 -6.18
CA ASN A 93 -8.76 -1.70 -5.03
C ASN A 93 -9.25 -0.24 -4.97
N GLN A 94 -8.48 0.68 -5.55
CA GLN A 94 -8.83 2.11 -5.67
C GLN A 94 -9.58 2.46 -6.96
N GLY A 95 -10.07 1.45 -7.69
CA GLY A 95 -10.87 1.63 -8.91
C GLY A 95 -10.07 1.80 -10.20
N TYR A 96 -8.76 1.60 -10.19
CA TYR A 96 -7.92 1.58 -11.39
C TYR A 96 -7.80 0.15 -11.92
N PHE A 97 -8.89 -0.40 -12.46
CA PHE A 97 -8.94 -1.83 -12.84
C PHE A 97 -8.02 -2.19 -14.00
N GLN A 98 -7.62 -1.22 -14.81
CA GLN A 98 -6.71 -1.40 -15.94
C GLN A 98 -5.26 -1.04 -15.59
N ALA A 99 -4.94 -0.92 -14.30
CA ALA A 99 -3.60 -0.57 -13.86
C ALA A 99 -2.57 -1.62 -14.28
N GLU A 100 -1.47 -1.16 -14.83
CA GLU A 100 -0.29 -1.94 -15.16
C GLU A 100 0.89 -1.46 -14.34
N VAL A 101 1.63 -2.39 -13.75
CA VAL A 101 2.84 -2.12 -12.97
C VAL A 101 3.99 -2.97 -13.48
N ALA A 102 5.07 -2.33 -13.86
CA ALA A 102 6.31 -2.97 -14.25
C ALA A 102 7.46 -2.48 -13.38
N GLY A 103 8.19 -3.39 -12.76
CA GLY A 103 9.34 -3.07 -11.91
C GLY A 103 10.64 -3.60 -12.48
N ASP A 104 11.72 -2.86 -12.22
CA ASP A 104 13.09 -3.26 -12.53
C ASP A 104 14.03 -2.83 -11.40
N THR A 105 15.28 -3.26 -11.47
CA THR A 105 16.32 -2.92 -10.50
C THR A 105 17.46 -2.13 -11.13
N ILE A 106 17.80 -1.03 -10.50
CA ILE A 106 18.93 -0.20 -10.93
C ILE A 106 20.07 -0.35 -9.93
N VAL A 107 21.22 -0.81 -10.41
CA VAL A 107 22.43 -0.96 -9.62
C VAL A 107 23.47 0.07 -10.03
N LYS A 108 23.93 0.88 -9.07
CA LYS A 108 25.00 1.86 -9.26
C LYS A 108 26.08 1.66 -8.19
N GLY A 109 27.19 1.02 -8.58
CA GLY A 109 28.26 0.64 -7.65
C GLY A 109 27.77 -0.28 -6.54
N LYS A 110 27.92 0.14 -5.28
CA LYS A 110 27.46 -0.63 -4.09
C LYS A 110 26.02 -0.35 -3.68
N LYS A 111 25.30 0.52 -4.40
CA LYS A 111 23.90 0.89 -4.13
C LYS A 111 22.98 0.30 -5.19
N ALA A 112 21.81 -0.12 -4.77
CA ALA A 112 20.75 -0.60 -5.65
C ALA A 112 19.42 0.00 -5.23
N ARG A 113 18.52 0.21 -6.19
CA ARG A 113 17.13 0.62 -5.97
C ARG A 113 16.20 -0.18 -6.87
N ALA A 114 14.97 -0.34 -6.47
CA ALA A 114 13.91 -0.77 -7.37
C ALA A 114 13.29 0.46 -8.05
N GLU A 115 12.93 0.34 -9.31
CA GLU A 115 12.19 1.35 -10.05
C GLU A 115 10.92 0.71 -10.57
N TYR A 116 9.76 1.32 -10.25
CA TYR A 116 8.46 0.84 -10.70
C TYR A 116 7.84 1.87 -11.63
N THR A 117 7.43 1.43 -12.82
CA THR A 117 6.66 2.24 -13.75
C THR A 117 5.20 1.80 -13.64
N ILE A 118 4.32 2.76 -13.38
CA ILE A 118 2.90 2.55 -13.15
C ILE A 118 2.10 3.27 -14.23
N LYS A 119 1.21 2.54 -14.89
CA LYS A 119 0.19 3.07 -15.79
C LYS A 119 -1.17 2.78 -15.16
N PRO A 120 -1.76 3.73 -14.43
CA PRO A 120 -2.99 3.44 -13.67
C PRO A 120 -4.21 3.25 -14.58
N GLY A 121 -4.22 3.84 -15.78
CA GLY A 121 -5.42 3.91 -16.61
C GLY A 121 -6.47 4.86 -16.04
N ASP A 122 -7.72 4.70 -16.49
CA ASP A 122 -8.84 5.49 -16.00
C ASP A 122 -9.35 4.96 -14.67
N GLN A 123 -9.69 5.87 -13.76
CA GLN A 123 -10.32 5.53 -12.48
C GLN A 123 -11.82 5.38 -12.67
N TYR A 124 -12.36 4.23 -12.31
CA TYR A 124 -13.80 3.97 -12.37
C TYR A 124 -14.53 4.62 -11.21
N THR A 125 -15.76 5.07 -11.48
CA THR A 125 -16.64 5.68 -10.49
C THR A 125 -17.91 4.87 -10.32
N ILE A 126 -18.60 5.05 -9.20
CA ILE A 126 -19.89 4.44 -8.89
C ILE A 126 -20.96 5.15 -9.74
N ASN A 127 -21.59 4.41 -10.67
CA ASN A 127 -22.67 4.98 -11.47
C ASN A 127 -23.99 5.00 -10.70
N HIS A 128 -24.32 3.90 -10.01
CA HIS A 128 -25.57 3.76 -9.26
C HIS A 128 -25.39 2.80 -8.10
N VAL A 129 -26.07 3.09 -6.97
CA VAL A 129 -26.14 2.22 -5.81
C VAL A 129 -27.58 1.74 -5.67
N ASP A 130 -27.77 0.43 -5.73
CA ASP A 130 -29.06 -0.22 -5.56
C ASP A 130 -28.98 -1.26 -4.44
N PHE A 131 -29.86 -1.17 -3.46
CA PHE A 131 -29.95 -2.10 -2.32
C PHE A 131 -30.99 -3.21 -2.56
N GLY A 132 -31.56 -3.29 -3.75
CA GLY A 132 -32.61 -4.22 -4.09
C GLY A 132 -34.01 -3.69 -3.77
N SER A 133 -35.03 -4.47 -4.16
CA SER A 133 -36.43 -4.09 -3.99
C SER A 133 -37.31 -5.33 -3.89
N ASP A 134 -37.35 -5.99 -2.75
CA ASP A 134 -38.32 -7.03 -2.49
C ASP A 134 -39.26 -6.64 -1.29
N SER A 135 -40.27 -7.45 -1.01
CA SER A 135 -41.21 -7.21 0.06
C SER A 135 -40.85 -7.95 1.37
N SER A 136 -39.61 -8.42 1.51
CA SER A 136 -39.18 -9.16 2.71
C SER A 136 -38.95 -8.23 3.89
N ALA A 137 -39.02 -8.78 5.09
CA ALA A 137 -38.62 -8.08 6.31
C ALA A 137 -37.13 -7.65 6.27
N LEU A 138 -36.30 -8.45 5.63
CA LEU A 138 -34.88 -8.13 5.41
C LEU A 138 -34.71 -6.88 4.55
N GLN A 139 -35.42 -6.81 3.42
CA GLN A 139 -35.38 -5.63 2.55
C GLN A 139 -35.84 -4.37 3.28
N THR A 140 -36.91 -4.47 4.05
CA THR A 140 -37.38 -3.34 4.86
C THR A 140 -36.33 -2.84 5.84
N ALA A 141 -35.56 -3.75 6.48
CA ALA A 141 -34.46 -3.36 7.37
C ALA A 141 -33.29 -2.73 6.60
N ILE A 142 -32.97 -3.23 5.40
CA ILE A 142 -31.95 -2.65 4.52
C ILE A 142 -32.35 -1.23 4.11
N ASP A 143 -33.59 -1.01 3.69
CA ASP A 143 -34.09 0.31 3.26
C ASP A 143 -34.00 1.35 4.39
N GLN A 144 -34.24 0.94 5.64
CA GLN A 144 -34.11 1.82 6.81
C GLN A 144 -32.66 2.28 7.04
N CYS A 145 -31.67 1.46 6.68
CA CYS A 145 -30.27 1.83 6.84
C CYS A 145 -29.64 2.41 5.56
N ALA A 146 -30.30 2.30 4.39
CA ALA A 146 -29.80 2.77 3.10
C ALA A 146 -29.53 4.29 3.06
N GLY A 147 -30.34 5.08 3.77
CA GLY A 147 -30.15 6.55 3.83
C GLY A 147 -28.85 7.02 4.49
N LYS A 148 -28.10 6.13 5.16
CA LYS A 148 -26.79 6.39 5.78
C LYS A 148 -25.66 5.70 5.03
N THR A 149 -25.86 5.36 3.76
CA THR A 149 -24.84 4.69 2.94
C THR A 149 -23.56 5.49 2.82
N LEU A 150 -22.42 4.78 2.83
CA LEU A 150 -21.09 5.34 2.56
C LEU A 150 -20.84 5.48 1.05
N LEU A 151 -21.66 4.84 0.22
CA LEU A 151 -21.51 4.82 -1.24
C LEU A 151 -22.30 5.97 -1.85
N LYS A 152 -21.67 6.72 -2.74
CA LYS A 152 -22.31 7.83 -3.45
C LYS A 152 -22.07 7.67 -4.95
N ASN A 153 -23.06 8.05 -5.73
CA ASN A 153 -22.90 8.13 -7.18
C ASN A 153 -21.78 9.12 -7.52
N ASP A 154 -21.06 8.83 -8.58
CA ASP A 154 -19.91 9.57 -9.10
C ASP A 154 -18.65 9.55 -8.21
N ASP A 155 -18.72 9.00 -6.99
CA ASP A 155 -17.50 8.79 -6.20
C ASP A 155 -16.60 7.72 -6.84
N PRO A 156 -15.28 7.84 -6.74
CA PRO A 156 -14.36 6.80 -7.18
C PRO A 156 -14.66 5.46 -6.50
N ILE A 157 -14.57 4.37 -7.24
CA ILE A 157 -14.67 3.04 -6.65
C ILE A 157 -13.49 2.81 -5.72
N ASP A 158 -13.81 2.45 -4.47
CA ASP A 158 -12.86 2.04 -3.45
C ASP A 158 -13.40 0.79 -2.75
N LEU A 159 -12.71 -0.34 -2.93
CA LEU A 159 -13.12 -1.60 -2.31
C LEU A 159 -13.09 -1.57 -0.78
N GLY A 160 -12.27 -0.71 -0.19
CA GLY A 160 -12.26 -0.48 1.26
C GLY A 160 -13.57 0.16 1.73
N VAL A 161 -14.09 1.16 0.98
CA VAL A 161 -15.38 1.80 1.28
C VAL A 161 -16.53 0.80 1.07
N ILE A 162 -16.50 0.02 -0.02
CA ILE A 162 -17.52 -1.02 -0.27
C ILE A 162 -17.53 -2.06 0.86
N LYS A 163 -16.37 -2.48 1.33
CA LYS A 163 -16.25 -3.39 2.47
C LYS A 163 -16.81 -2.76 3.76
N ALA A 164 -16.46 -1.52 4.04
CA ALA A 164 -16.96 -0.80 5.21
C ALA A 164 -18.48 -0.64 5.18
N GLU A 165 -19.06 -0.39 4.00
CA GLU A 165 -20.51 -0.33 3.81
C GLU A 165 -21.17 -1.68 4.10
N ARG A 166 -20.61 -2.76 3.58
CA ARG A 166 -21.08 -4.12 3.87
C ARG A 166 -21.05 -4.42 5.36
N GLU A 167 -19.97 -4.09 6.05
CA GLU A 167 -19.81 -4.29 7.50
C GLU A 167 -20.81 -3.43 8.28
N ARG A 168 -21.09 -2.21 7.83
CA ARG A 168 -22.09 -1.32 8.42
C ARG A 168 -23.50 -1.90 8.32
N ILE A 169 -23.88 -2.40 7.14
CA ILE A 169 -25.19 -3.03 6.91
C ILE A 169 -25.31 -4.31 7.74
N ASP A 170 -24.29 -5.15 7.75
CA ASP A 170 -24.28 -6.40 8.53
C ASP A 170 -24.47 -6.13 10.04
N ALA A 171 -23.76 -5.12 10.57
CA ALA A 171 -23.91 -4.72 11.97
C ALA A 171 -25.35 -4.25 12.27
N TYR A 172 -25.93 -3.40 11.41
CA TYR A 172 -27.29 -2.93 11.56
C TYR A 172 -28.31 -4.07 11.53
N LEU A 173 -28.15 -5.00 10.60
CA LEU A 173 -29.05 -6.16 10.49
C LEU A 173 -28.98 -7.06 11.72
N LYS A 174 -27.79 -7.31 12.26
CA LYS A 174 -27.60 -8.08 13.50
C LYS A 174 -28.27 -7.40 14.71
N GLU A 175 -28.14 -6.08 14.84
CA GLU A 175 -28.82 -5.32 15.89
C GLU A 175 -30.34 -5.40 15.79
N ASN A 176 -30.89 -5.62 14.60
CA ASN A 176 -32.31 -5.77 14.35
C ASN A 176 -32.79 -7.24 14.26
N GLY A 177 -32.00 -8.18 14.75
CA GLY A 177 -32.37 -9.58 14.92
C GLY A 177 -32.18 -10.48 13.70
N PHE A 178 -31.51 -10.00 12.63
CA PHE A 178 -31.15 -10.82 11.47
C PHE A 178 -29.79 -11.47 11.72
N TYR A 179 -29.79 -12.75 12.06
CA TYR A 179 -28.59 -13.56 12.28
C TYR A 179 -28.47 -14.61 11.18
N TYR A 180 -27.27 -14.72 10.57
CA TYR A 180 -26.94 -15.70 9.54
C TYR A 180 -25.76 -16.56 9.96
#